data_102f37f33e9624161148ab5533c2e47d
#
_entry.id   102f37f33e9624161148ab5533c2e47d
#
_cell.length_a   1.000
_cell.length_b   1.000
_cell.length_c   1.000
_cell.angle_alpha   90.00
_cell.angle_beta   90.00
_cell.angle_gamma   90.00
#
_symmetry.space_group_name_H-M   'P 1'
#
loop_
_entity.id
_entity.type
_entity.pdbx_description
1 polymer ?
#
loop_
_entity_poly.entity_id
_entity_poly.type
_entity_poly.pdbx_seq_one_letter_code
_entity_poly.pdbx_strand_id
1 'polypeptide(L)'
;MLFRSVFAVVVPQASPGILTGTILAISRGAGEVAPILFTGAAYYLPQLPWHPNNQFMHLGYHVYVLATQSPDVDAAKPILYSTVLVLLAVTFVLNLSAFVVRSRMRHRFAGASV
;
A
#
# COMPACT_ATOMS: atom_id res chain seq x y z
N MET A 1 -21.52 27.33 -12.94
CA MET A 1 -20.82 27.83 -11.73
C MET A 1 -20.43 26.74 -10.72
N LEU A 2 -21.22 25.69 -10.55
CA LEU A 2 -20.94 24.59 -9.59
C LEU A 2 -19.60 23.90 -9.81
N PHE A 3 -19.22 23.56 -11.03
CA PHE A 3 -17.97 22.89 -11.32
C PHE A 3 -16.74 23.73 -10.94
N ARG A 4 -16.79 25.04 -11.15
CA ARG A 4 -15.69 25.94 -10.80
C ARG A 4 -15.51 26.03 -9.28
N SER A 5 -16.60 26.04 -8.53
CA SER A 5 -16.56 26.06 -7.06
C SER A 5 -16.01 24.74 -6.50
N VAL A 6 -16.38 23.60 -7.11
CA VAL A 6 -15.86 22.29 -6.70
C VAL A 6 -14.34 22.22 -6.89
N PHE A 7 -13.82 22.56 -8.05
CA PHE A 7 -12.39 22.48 -8.32
C PHE A 7 -11.55 23.58 -7.66
N ALA A 8 -12.12 24.79 -7.51
CA ALA A 8 -11.37 25.91 -6.94
C ALA A 8 -11.40 25.96 -5.40
N VAL A 9 -12.42 25.39 -4.76
CA VAL A 9 -12.61 25.49 -3.31
C VAL A 9 -12.68 24.12 -2.65
N VAL A 10 -13.58 23.25 -3.09
CA VAL A 10 -13.83 21.97 -2.40
C VAL A 10 -12.65 21.00 -2.53
N VAL A 11 -12.11 20.81 -3.73
CA VAL A 11 -10.98 19.87 -3.96
C VAL A 11 -9.72 20.31 -3.22
N PRO A 12 -9.28 21.56 -3.24
CA PRO A 12 -8.12 21.98 -2.44
C PRO A 12 -8.34 21.81 -0.94
N GLN A 13 -9.53 22.09 -0.42
CA GLN A 13 -9.83 21.89 1.00
C GLN A 13 -9.93 20.41 1.39
N ALA A 14 -10.42 19.56 0.49
CA ALA A 14 -10.50 18.11 0.69
C ALA A 14 -9.15 17.39 0.46
N SER A 15 -8.16 18.04 -0.16
CA SER A 15 -6.89 17.41 -0.55
C SER A 15 -6.15 16.69 0.60
N PRO A 16 -6.13 17.17 1.85
CA PRO A 16 -5.51 16.44 2.95
C PRO A 16 -6.18 15.11 3.24
N GLY A 17 -7.52 15.07 3.17
CA GLY A 17 -8.31 13.86 3.33
C GLY A 17 -8.11 12.86 2.20
N ILE A 18 -8.11 13.34 0.96
CA ILE A 18 -7.89 12.53 -0.24
C ILE A 18 -6.51 11.89 -0.19
N LEU A 19 -5.47 12.66 0.11
CA LEU A 19 -4.09 12.16 0.16
C LEU A 19 -3.93 11.11 1.27
N THR A 20 -4.46 11.37 2.46
CA THR A 20 -4.43 10.44 3.58
C THR A 20 -5.18 9.16 3.25
N GLY A 21 -6.37 9.27 2.66
CA GLY A 21 -7.17 8.11 2.24
C GLY A 21 -6.45 7.26 1.20
N THR A 22 -5.79 7.89 0.23
CA THR A 22 -5.00 7.20 -0.80
C THR A 22 -3.83 6.42 -0.18
N ILE A 23 -3.05 7.04 0.71
CA ILE A 23 -1.91 6.36 1.37
C ILE A 23 -2.40 5.20 2.23
N LEU A 24 -3.49 5.36 2.98
CA LEU A 24 -4.07 4.29 3.78
C LEU A 24 -4.61 3.15 2.93
N ALA A 25 -5.23 3.46 1.78
CA ALA A 25 -5.71 2.46 0.84
C ALA A 25 -4.56 1.63 0.25
N ILE A 26 -3.45 2.28 -0.14
CA ILE A 26 -2.24 1.61 -0.63
C ILE A 26 -1.64 0.73 0.46
N SER A 27 -1.51 1.24 1.69
CA SER A 27 -0.98 0.49 2.83
C SER A 27 -1.82 -0.76 3.12
N ARG A 28 -3.14 -0.65 3.04
CA ARG A 28 -4.05 -1.78 3.23
C ARG A 28 -3.94 -2.77 2.08
N GLY A 29 -3.94 -2.29 0.83
CA GLY A 29 -3.78 -3.13 -0.36
C GLY A 29 -2.48 -3.92 -0.38
N ALA A 30 -1.41 -3.39 0.19
CA ALA A 30 -0.13 -4.09 0.31
C ALA A 30 -0.20 -5.37 1.17
N GLY A 31 -1.16 -5.46 2.09
CA GLY A 31 -1.38 -6.64 2.93
C GLY A 31 -2.47 -7.60 2.43
N GLU A 32 -3.24 -7.22 1.42
CA GLU A 32 -4.34 -8.05 0.93
C GLU A 32 -3.84 -9.17 0.00
N VAL A 33 -4.15 -10.42 0.35
CA VAL A 33 -3.71 -11.61 -0.40
C VAL A 33 -4.84 -12.20 -1.24
N ALA A 34 -6.05 -12.28 -0.70
CA ALA A 34 -7.16 -13.03 -1.30
C ALA A 34 -7.54 -12.60 -2.73
N PRO A 35 -7.76 -11.32 -3.05
CA PRO A 35 -8.07 -10.91 -4.43
C PRO A 35 -6.87 -11.07 -5.37
N ILE A 36 -5.65 -10.98 -4.87
CA ILE A 36 -4.42 -11.06 -5.66
C ILE A 36 -4.11 -12.49 -6.08
N LEU A 37 -4.48 -13.49 -5.27
CA LEU A 37 -4.38 -14.91 -5.59
C LEU A 37 -5.03 -15.29 -6.92
N PHE A 38 -6.13 -14.65 -7.26
CA PHE A 38 -6.93 -14.96 -8.46
C PHE A 38 -6.58 -14.07 -9.65
N THR A 39 -5.62 -13.19 -9.52
CA THR A 39 -5.19 -12.28 -10.59
C THR A 39 -3.82 -12.66 -11.14
N GLY A 40 -2.94 -11.72 -11.30
CA GLY A 40 -1.64 -11.91 -11.94
C GLY A 40 -0.46 -12.10 -10.98
N ALA A 41 -0.68 -12.51 -9.74
CA ALA A 41 0.40 -12.70 -8.80
C ALA A 41 1.25 -13.93 -9.13
N ALA A 42 2.56 -13.77 -9.12
CA ALA A 42 3.54 -14.85 -9.25
C ALA A 42 4.39 -14.97 -7.99
N TYR A 43 4.77 -16.21 -7.67
CA TYR A 43 5.68 -16.48 -6.54
C TYR A 43 7.10 -15.99 -6.83
N TYR A 44 7.56 -16.18 -8.06
CA TYR A 44 8.87 -15.76 -8.50
C TYR A 44 8.82 -15.21 -9.93
N LEU A 45 9.45 -14.06 -10.14
CA LEU A 45 9.65 -13.47 -11.46
C LEU A 45 11.12 -13.04 -11.60
N PRO A 46 11.81 -13.50 -12.64
CA PRO A 46 13.21 -13.11 -12.88
C PRO A 46 13.35 -11.67 -13.40
N GLN A 47 12.26 -11.08 -13.87
CA GLN A 47 12.24 -9.74 -14.47
C GLN A 47 11.13 -8.88 -13.87
N LEU A 48 11.34 -7.57 -13.83
CA LEU A 48 10.32 -6.61 -13.43
C LEU A 48 9.20 -6.52 -14.47
N PRO A 49 7.93 -6.38 -14.05
CA PRO A 49 6.82 -6.23 -14.97
C PRO A 49 6.87 -4.85 -15.64
N TRP A 50 6.92 -4.84 -16.97
CA TRP A 50 6.94 -3.62 -17.78
C TRP A 50 5.58 -3.27 -18.40
N HIS A 51 4.63 -4.21 -18.41
CA HIS A 51 3.29 -4.03 -18.94
C HIS A 51 2.23 -4.35 -17.90
N PRO A 52 1.06 -3.67 -17.94
CA PRO A 52 -0.04 -3.94 -17.03
C PRO A 52 -0.57 -5.39 -17.06
N ASN A 53 -0.37 -6.09 -18.18
CA ASN A 53 -0.80 -7.49 -18.35
C ASN A 53 0.25 -8.50 -17.85
N ASN A 54 1.41 -8.05 -17.39
CA ASN A 54 2.42 -8.95 -16.87
C ASN A 54 2.07 -9.41 -15.46
N GLN A 55 2.50 -10.61 -15.12
CA GLN A 55 2.47 -11.06 -13.72
C GLN A 55 3.36 -10.19 -12.85
N PHE A 56 3.05 -10.08 -11.58
CA PHE A 56 3.82 -9.31 -10.60
C PHE A 56 4.02 -10.11 -9.32
N MET A 57 5.09 -9.80 -8.60
CA MET A 57 5.34 -10.36 -7.27
C MET A 57 4.69 -9.49 -6.21
N HIS A 58 4.05 -10.15 -5.23
CA HIS A 58 3.40 -9.48 -4.12
C HIS A 58 3.84 -10.13 -2.80
N LEU A 59 4.30 -9.32 -1.85
CA LEU A 59 4.85 -9.83 -0.57
C LEU A 59 3.83 -10.67 0.21
N GLY A 60 2.57 -10.25 0.28
CA GLY A 60 1.52 -11.02 0.95
C GLY A 60 1.27 -12.38 0.30
N TYR A 61 1.29 -12.45 -1.03
CA TYR A 61 1.18 -13.72 -1.76
C TYR A 61 2.41 -14.61 -1.50
N HIS A 62 3.59 -14.04 -1.48
CA HIS A 62 4.82 -14.76 -1.16
C HIS A 62 4.79 -15.39 0.25
N VAL A 63 4.34 -14.63 1.25
CA VAL A 63 4.11 -15.14 2.61
C VAL A 63 3.11 -16.30 2.60
N TYR A 64 2.01 -16.16 1.88
CA TYR A 64 0.97 -17.20 1.79
C TYR A 64 1.54 -18.50 1.20
N VAL A 65 2.26 -18.42 0.10
CA VAL A 65 2.85 -19.60 -0.56
C VAL A 65 3.89 -20.27 0.34
N LEU A 66 4.77 -19.51 0.97
CA LEU A 66 5.75 -20.05 1.92
C LEU A 66 5.11 -20.74 3.13
N ALA A 67 4.00 -20.18 3.62
CA ALA A 67 3.32 -20.71 4.79
C ALA A 67 2.46 -21.95 4.50
N THR A 68 1.92 -22.08 3.28
CA THR A 68 0.89 -23.08 2.97
C THR A 68 1.28 -24.09 1.90
N GLN A 69 2.21 -23.76 1.02
CA GLN A 69 2.54 -24.57 -0.16
C GLN A 69 4.02 -25.02 -0.20
N SER A 70 4.78 -24.66 0.82
CA SER A 70 6.17 -25.11 0.89
C SER A 70 6.27 -26.62 1.19
N PRO A 71 7.01 -27.39 0.40
CA PRO A 71 7.19 -28.82 0.64
C PRO A 71 7.98 -29.10 1.95
N ASP A 72 8.84 -28.18 2.36
CA ASP A 72 9.57 -28.23 3.62
C ASP A 72 9.29 -26.94 4.41
N VAL A 73 8.38 -27.05 5.38
CA VAL A 73 7.96 -25.93 6.20
C VAL A 73 9.08 -25.42 7.11
N ASP A 74 9.91 -26.32 7.61
CA ASP A 74 10.99 -25.95 8.54
C ASP A 74 12.12 -25.19 7.81
N ALA A 75 12.49 -25.62 6.63
CA ALA A 75 13.45 -24.90 5.79
C ALA A 75 12.91 -23.55 5.27
N ALA A 76 11.60 -23.41 5.11
CA ALA A 76 10.98 -22.18 4.65
C ALA A 76 10.82 -21.11 5.75
N LYS A 77 10.82 -21.49 7.03
CA LYS A 77 10.60 -20.56 8.17
C LYS A 77 11.49 -19.32 8.16
N PRO A 78 12.80 -19.39 7.95
CA PRO A 78 13.64 -18.19 7.97
C PRO A 78 13.27 -17.18 6.88
N ILE A 79 12.96 -17.68 5.68
CA ILE A 79 12.52 -16.85 4.56
C ILE A 79 11.11 -16.28 4.83
N LEU A 80 10.22 -17.09 5.37
CA LEU A 80 8.88 -16.66 5.76
C LEU A 80 8.93 -15.51 6.77
N TYR A 81 9.69 -15.66 7.86
CA TYR A 81 9.79 -14.63 8.89
C TYR A 81 10.44 -13.35 8.37
N SER A 82 11.47 -13.44 7.55
CA SER A 82 12.09 -12.27 6.94
C SER A 82 11.14 -11.55 5.99
N THR A 83 10.35 -12.27 5.20
CA THR A 83 9.36 -11.68 4.30
C THR A 83 8.24 -10.99 5.08
N VAL A 84 7.76 -11.61 6.16
CA VAL A 84 6.77 -10.99 7.06
C VAL A 84 7.32 -9.71 7.70
N LEU A 85 8.57 -9.74 8.15
CA LEU A 85 9.22 -8.57 8.73
C LEU A 85 9.31 -7.41 7.74
N VAL A 86 9.69 -7.70 6.49
CA VAL A 86 9.74 -6.68 5.41
C VAL A 86 8.34 -6.13 5.14
N LEU A 87 7.31 -6.99 5.05
CA LEU A 87 5.93 -6.56 4.85
C LEU A 87 5.45 -5.65 5.98
N LEU A 88 5.71 -6.00 7.23
CA LEU A 88 5.39 -5.19 8.39
C LEU A 88 6.12 -3.84 8.37
N ALA A 89 7.41 -3.83 8.03
CA ALA A 89 8.19 -2.61 7.91
C ALA A 89 7.62 -1.67 6.83
N VAL A 90 7.30 -2.20 5.65
CA VAL A 90 6.70 -1.42 4.55
C VAL A 90 5.35 -0.84 4.95
N THR A 91 4.45 -1.64 5.53
CA THR A 91 3.13 -1.16 5.97
C THR A 91 3.25 -0.13 7.09
N PHE A 92 4.18 -0.31 8.01
CA PHE A 92 4.46 0.65 9.08
C PHE A 92 4.96 1.99 8.51
N VAL A 93 5.91 1.98 7.58
CA VAL A 93 6.43 3.18 6.92
C VAL A 93 5.32 3.91 6.15
N LEU A 94 4.47 3.19 5.43
CA LEU A 94 3.33 3.77 4.71
C LEU A 94 2.33 4.44 5.67
N ASN A 95 1.98 3.77 6.76
CA ASN A 95 1.08 4.31 7.78
C ASN A 95 1.68 5.54 8.48
N LEU A 96 2.97 5.50 8.81
CA LEU A 96 3.68 6.64 9.41
C LEU A 96 3.72 7.81 8.44
N SER A 97 3.97 7.57 7.15
CA SER A 97 3.96 8.60 6.10
C SER A 97 2.59 9.26 5.99
N ALA A 98 1.50 8.49 6.05
CA ALA A 98 0.13 9.01 6.07
C ALA A 98 -0.11 9.92 7.28
N PHE A 99 0.34 9.50 8.45
CA PHE A 99 0.23 10.29 9.67
C PHE A 99 1.00 11.62 9.58
N VAL A 100 2.26 11.57 9.12
CA VAL A 100 3.10 12.77 8.97
C VAL A 100 2.50 13.75 7.96
N VAL A 101 2.06 13.26 6.80
CA VAL A 101 1.41 14.10 5.79
C VAL A 101 0.16 14.76 6.35
N ARG A 102 -0.70 14.00 7.02
CA ARG A 102 -1.92 14.52 7.65
C ARG A 102 -1.60 15.60 8.69
N SER A 103 -0.60 15.36 9.56
CA SER A 103 -0.17 16.31 10.58
C SER A 103 0.31 17.62 9.98
N ARG A 104 1.21 17.53 8.98
CA ARG A 104 1.74 18.73 8.31
C ARG A 104 0.67 19.54 7.57
N MET A 105 -0.29 18.87 6.94
CA MET A 105 -1.37 19.55 6.23
C MET A 105 -2.34 20.23 7.18
N ARG A 106 -2.67 19.61 8.32
CA ARG A 106 -3.50 20.25 9.35
C ARG A 106 -2.91 21.56 9.85
N HIS A 107 -1.61 21.60 10.10
CA HIS A 107 -0.93 22.82 10.54
C HIS A 107 -0.97 23.94 9.49
N ARG A 108 -0.88 23.60 8.20
CA ARG A 108 -0.95 24.61 7.13
C ARG A 108 -2.34 25.23 6.99
N PHE A 109 -3.42 24.44 7.18
CA PHE A 109 -4.79 24.94 7.06
C PHE A 109 -5.29 25.62 8.34
N ALA A 110 -4.77 25.28 9.52
CA ALA A 110 -5.09 25.98 10.75
C ALA A 110 -4.50 27.40 10.81
N GLY A 111 -3.41 27.67 10.11
CA GLY A 111 -2.81 29.01 10.01
C GLY A 111 -3.44 29.95 8.97
N ALA A 112 -4.38 29.48 8.18
CA ALA A 112 -5.04 30.29 7.15
C ALA A 112 -6.41 30.85 7.58
N SER A 113 -6.81 30.64 8.82
CA SER A 113 -8.08 31.10 9.40
C SER A 113 -7.91 32.21 10.44
N VAL A 114 -6.87 33.03 10.32
CA VAL A 114 -6.70 34.28 11.10
C VAL A 114 -6.71 35.47 10.15
#